data_e6f847d15acc495bc67228b63426ec08
#
_entry.id   e6f847d15acc495bc67228b63426ec08
#
_cell.length_a   1.000
_cell.length_b   1.000
_cell.length_c   1.000
_cell.angle_alpha   90.00
_cell.angle_beta   90.00
_cell.angle_gamma   90.00
#
_symmetry.space_group_name_H-M   'P 1'
#
loop_
_entity.id
_entity.type
_entity.pdbx_description
1 polymer ?
#
loop_
_entity_poly.entity_id
_entity_poly.type
_entity_poly.pdbx_seq_one_letter_code
_entity_poly.pdbx_strand_id
1 'polypeptide(L)'
;MRGNGDMLARCWEERDLGALLAQRFGMFAMEELAEELERKYDDVIRLTLGQSELPVHPDITEAMVAAARDPRRSRLVYPLGVPALREAVADYETQASGRHVDPASVVVSAGSSTLIRNLCCLLAHDGGEVLLPRPYYPLYLYSAALAGARVNFYDIDLVTGCIDFASLREALNGDTRMVILNSPGNPLGNRLTMADLRQVDEAVDGRAVIVSDEIYRNMSFDDVAPSMGALNDPRSPIVVTNSFSAGLRMFARRVGYAVVPGELTPALTTLQAHTLLTTDPVPQYGAIEALRHLEEAEAIRMLYAGRRDYAVKRLGEVAGVRPIRAEGSFYLTIDVASRLGDGESDRTLAESILSAAHVATVPGSDFGLPGTLRLTYAASRFDEAIDRVAAFFEERV
;
A
#
# COMPACT_ATOMS: atom_id res chain seq x y z
N MET A 1 -31.69 -29.64 -9.47
CA MET A 1 -30.64 -28.89 -8.78
C MET A 1 -30.27 -27.58 -9.51
N ARG A 2 -31.25 -26.72 -9.78
CA ARG A 2 -31.04 -25.40 -10.46
C ARG A 2 -31.35 -24.21 -9.54
N GLY A 3 -31.46 -24.39 -8.23
CA GLY A 3 -31.92 -23.34 -7.30
C GLY A 3 -30.85 -22.64 -6.48
N ASN A 4 -29.67 -23.25 -6.21
CA ASN A 4 -28.71 -22.69 -5.27
C ASN A 4 -27.71 -21.71 -5.91
N GLY A 5 -27.38 -21.89 -7.20
CA GLY A 5 -26.49 -20.94 -7.91
C GLY A 5 -27.13 -19.58 -8.12
N ASP A 6 -28.43 -19.59 -8.46
CA ASP A 6 -29.22 -18.37 -8.72
C ASP A 6 -29.47 -17.55 -7.44
N MET A 7 -29.59 -18.21 -6.29
CA MET A 7 -29.77 -17.56 -5.00
C MET A 7 -28.46 -16.92 -4.50
N LEU A 8 -27.32 -17.59 -4.67
CA LEU A 8 -26.03 -17.04 -4.30
C LEU A 8 -25.65 -15.84 -5.20
N ALA A 9 -25.92 -15.94 -6.51
CA ALA A 9 -25.72 -14.82 -7.43
C ALA A 9 -26.55 -13.59 -6.99
N ARG A 10 -27.84 -13.75 -6.73
CA ARG A 10 -28.69 -12.63 -6.25
C ARG A 10 -28.25 -12.06 -4.90
N CYS A 11 -27.70 -12.84 -4.00
CA CYS A 11 -27.27 -12.36 -2.69
C CYS A 11 -26.05 -11.42 -2.76
N TRP A 12 -25.27 -11.49 -3.85
CA TRP A 12 -24.06 -10.70 -3.91
C TRP A 12 -23.90 -9.84 -5.19
N GLU A 13 -24.56 -10.21 -6.32
CA GLU A 13 -24.52 -9.43 -7.58
C GLU A 13 -25.41 -8.19 -7.59
N GLU A 14 -26.48 -8.17 -6.76
CA GLU A 14 -27.42 -7.04 -6.66
C GLU A 14 -26.89 -5.84 -5.87
N ARG A 15 -25.65 -5.91 -5.35
CA ARG A 15 -25.02 -4.81 -4.61
C ARG A 15 -23.82 -4.29 -5.39
N ASP A 16 -23.55 -2.98 -5.31
CA ASP A 16 -22.34 -2.35 -5.88
C ASP A 16 -21.05 -3.06 -5.43
N LEU A 17 -21.05 -3.59 -4.21
CA LEU A 17 -19.97 -4.42 -3.67
C LEU A 17 -19.78 -5.72 -4.45
N GLY A 18 -20.88 -6.38 -4.91
CA GLY A 18 -20.80 -7.62 -5.69
C GLY A 18 -20.10 -7.40 -7.01
N ALA A 19 -20.44 -6.33 -7.73
CA ALA A 19 -19.79 -5.95 -8.97
C ALA A 19 -18.29 -5.65 -8.77
N LEU A 20 -17.94 -4.96 -7.66
CA LEU A 20 -16.57 -4.68 -7.31
C LEU A 20 -15.77 -5.96 -6.99
N LEU A 21 -16.34 -6.88 -6.20
CA LEU A 21 -15.69 -8.14 -5.82
C LEU A 21 -15.63 -9.15 -6.97
N ALA A 22 -16.53 -9.05 -7.96
CA ALA A 22 -16.50 -9.86 -9.17
C ALA A 22 -15.38 -9.43 -10.13
N GLN A 23 -14.90 -8.19 -10.02
CA GLN A 23 -13.71 -7.75 -10.76
C GLN A 23 -12.48 -8.45 -10.16
N ARG A 24 -11.88 -9.36 -10.92
CA ARG A 24 -10.58 -9.92 -10.52
C ARG A 24 -9.58 -8.78 -10.39
N PHE A 25 -9.02 -8.62 -9.20
CA PHE A 25 -7.93 -7.69 -8.97
C PHE A 25 -6.74 -8.08 -9.86
N GLY A 26 -6.36 -7.21 -10.82
CA GLY A 26 -5.45 -7.57 -11.90
C GLY A 26 -4.09 -8.04 -11.44
N MET A 27 -3.60 -7.53 -10.30
CA MET A 27 -2.37 -8.02 -9.71
C MET A 27 -2.42 -9.54 -9.43
N PHE A 28 -3.50 -10.04 -8.81
CA PHE A 28 -3.65 -11.48 -8.55
C PHE A 28 -3.96 -12.27 -9.81
N ALA A 29 -4.70 -11.69 -10.76
CA ALA A 29 -4.91 -12.31 -12.07
C ALA A 29 -3.59 -12.48 -12.83
N MET A 30 -2.71 -11.47 -12.79
CA MET A 30 -1.39 -11.55 -13.40
C MET A 30 -0.47 -12.56 -12.69
N GLU A 31 -0.58 -12.70 -11.36
CA GLU A 31 0.13 -13.74 -10.60
C GLU A 31 -0.32 -15.15 -11.03
N GLU A 32 -1.62 -15.41 -11.15
CA GLU A 32 -2.16 -16.70 -11.61
C GLU A 32 -1.64 -17.04 -13.02
N LEU A 33 -1.67 -16.07 -13.94
CA LEU A 33 -1.16 -16.24 -15.30
C LEU A 33 0.36 -16.49 -15.32
N ALA A 34 1.11 -15.78 -14.47
CA ALA A 34 2.55 -16.00 -14.32
C ALA A 34 2.86 -17.41 -13.78
N GLU A 35 2.10 -17.89 -12.78
CA GLU A 35 2.23 -19.27 -12.27
C GLU A 35 1.93 -20.33 -13.33
N GLU A 36 0.94 -20.08 -14.19
CA GLU A 36 0.63 -20.98 -15.31
C GLU A 36 1.77 -21.01 -16.33
N LEU A 37 2.39 -19.85 -16.59
CA LEU A 37 3.49 -19.74 -17.53
C LEU A 37 4.78 -20.38 -16.98
N GLU A 38 5.06 -20.23 -15.69
CA GLU A 38 6.19 -20.86 -14.98
C GLU A 38 6.18 -22.39 -15.03
N ARG A 39 5.00 -23.01 -15.17
CA ARG A 39 4.92 -24.48 -15.37
C ARG A 39 5.49 -24.93 -16.73
N LYS A 40 5.68 -23.99 -17.65
CA LYS A 40 6.17 -24.25 -19.02
C LYS A 40 7.56 -23.68 -19.27
N TYR A 41 7.91 -22.61 -18.56
CA TYR A 41 9.13 -21.82 -18.76
C TYR A 41 9.77 -21.48 -17.44
N ASP A 42 11.08 -21.66 -17.30
CA ASP A 42 11.83 -21.38 -16.06
C ASP A 42 12.31 -19.92 -15.97
N ASP A 43 11.91 -19.06 -16.91
CA ASP A 43 12.49 -17.73 -17.07
C ASP A 43 11.49 -16.57 -16.86
N VAL A 44 10.33 -16.85 -16.29
CA VAL A 44 9.32 -15.83 -15.94
C VAL A 44 9.84 -14.94 -14.81
N ILE A 45 9.68 -13.62 -14.96
CA ILE A 45 10.02 -12.61 -13.94
C ILE A 45 8.77 -11.87 -13.51
N ARG A 46 8.52 -11.80 -12.20
CA ARG A 46 7.33 -11.15 -11.65
C ARG A 46 7.64 -9.75 -11.14
N LEU A 47 7.12 -8.73 -11.81
CA LEU A 47 7.15 -7.33 -11.38
C LEU A 47 5.80 -6.87 -10.79
N THR A 48 5.07 -7.79 -10.16
CA THR A 48 3.68 -7.59 -9.70
C THR A 48 3.60 -7.26 -8.21
N LEU A 49 4.21 -8.06 -7.33
CA LEU A 49 4.13 -7.91 -5.89
C LEU A 49 5.25 -7.03 -5.32
N GLY A 50 4.92 -6.11 -4.42
CA GLY A 50 5.89 -5.34 -3.64
C GLY A 50 6.49 -6.15 -2.49
N GLN A 51 6.84 -7.41 -2.75
CA GLN A 51 7.51 -8.28 -1.80
C GLN A 51 8.96 -8.46 -2.23
N SER A 52 9.89 -8.01 -1.37
CA SER A 52 11.31 -8.21 -1.62
C SER A 52 11.66 -9.70 -1.67
N GLU A 53 12.42 -10.11 -2.69
CA GLU A 53 13.01 -11.45 -2.77
C GLU A 53 14.22 -11.62 -1.85
N LEU A 54 14.73 -10.52 -1.27
CA LEU A 54 15.82 -10.57 -0.30
C LEU A 54 15.32 -11.19 1.02
N PRO A 55 16.17 -12.02 1.69
CA PRO A 55 15.78 -12.66 2.93
C PRO A 55 15.59 -11.63 4.06
N VAL A 56 14.73 -11.97 5.02
CA VAL A 56 14.59 -11.22 6.28
C VAL A 56 15.90 -11.33 7.07
N HIS A 57 16.28 -10.27 7.82
CA HIS A 57 17.47 -10.33 8.68
C HIS A 57 17.40 -11.53 9.63
N PRO A 58 18.50 -12.29 9.81
CA PRO A 58 18.49 -13.52 10.63
C PRO A 58 17.99 -13.30 12.06
N ASP A 59 18.38 -12.22 12.71
CA ASP A 59 17.98 -11.91 14.10
C ASP A 59 16.46 -11.73 14.24
N ILE A 60 15.78 -11.19 13.21
CA ILE A 60 14.32 -11.11 13.19
C ILE A 60 13.70 -12.51 13.20
N THR A 61 14.27 -13.43 12.42
CA THR A 61 13.82 -14.83 12.39
C THR A 61 14.07 -15.53 13.71
N GLU A 62 15.26 -15.37 14.29
CA GLU A 62 15.62 -15.95 15.60
C GLU A 62 14.72 -15.41 16.72
N ALA A 63 14.40 -14.12 16.73
CA ALA A 63 13.46 -13.53 17.68
C ALA A 63 12.07 -14.18 17.60
N MET A 64 11.57 -14.44 16.39
CA MET A 64 10.31 -15.16 16.19
C MET A 64 10.38 -16.61 16.66
N VAL A 65 11.47 -17.33 16.36
CA VAL A 65 11.68 -18.71 16.81
C VAL A 65 11.74 -18.78 18.33
N ALA A 66 12.46 -17.86 18.98
CA ALA A 66 12.53 -17.77 20.42
C ALA A 66 11.14 -17.49 21.05
N ALA A 67 10.37 -16.59 20.45
CA ALA A 67 9.00 -16.30 20.89
C ALA A 67 8.07 -17.50 20.74
N ALA A 68 8.15 -18.23 19.63
CA ALA A 68 7.33 -19.43 19.39
C ALA A 68 7.64 -20.54 20.39
N ARG A 69 8.87 -20.66 20.86
CA ARG A 69 9.29 -21.66 21.86
C ARG A 69 8.94 -21.28 23.30
N ASP A 70 8.71 -19.99 23.59
CA ASP A 70 8.33 -19.52 24.94
C ASP A 70 6.81 -19.48 25.10
N PRO A 71 6.19 -20.35 25.93
CA PRO A 71 4.74 -20.37 26.13
C PRO A 71 4.16 -19.04 26.66
N ARG A 72 4.97 -18.20 27.29
CA ARG A 72 4.54 -16.88 27.78
C ARG A 72 4.42 -15.87 26.66
N ARG A 73 5.24 -15.99 25.61
CA ARG A 73 5.28 -15.10 24.44
C ARG A 73 4.35 -15.55 23.32
N SER A 74 4.02 -16.85 23.25
CA SER A 74 3.13 -17.41 22.23
C SER A 74 1.66 -17.54 22.65
N ARG A 75 1.29 -16.96 23.80
CA ARG A 75 -0.10 -16.91 24.27
C ARG A 75 -0.88 -15.76 23.67
N LEU A 76 -2.21 -15.86 23.74
CA LEU A 76 -3.12 -14.77 23.34
C LEU A 76 -2.76 -13.45 24.06
N VAL A 77 -2.67 -12.38 23.33
CA VAL A 77 -2.37 -11.03 23.82
C VAL A 77 -3.62 -10.14 23.76
N TYR A 78 -3.56 -8.99 24.43
CA TYR A 78 -4.62 -8.00 24.35
C TYR A 78 -4.75 -7.46 22.90
N PRO A 79 -5.94 -7.08 22.41
CA PRO A 79 -6.17 -6.66 21.02
C PRO A 79 -5.27 -5.50 20.52
N LEU A 80 -4.74 -4.68 21.41
CA LEU A 80 -3.78 -3.63 21.03
C LEU A 80 -2.39 -4.16 20.61
N GLY A 81 -2.08 -5.45 20.86
CA GLY A 81 -0.79 -6.06 20.59
C GLY A 81 0.11 -6.19 21.81
N VAL A 82 1.31 -6.75 21.59
CA VAL A 82 2.34 -6.95 22.62
C VAL A 82 2.80 -5.60 23.17
N PRO A 83 2.77 -5.38 24.51
CA PRO A 83 3.17 -4.10 25.10
C PRO A 83 4.57 -3.63 24.69
N ALA A 84 5.55 -4.53 24.69
CA ALA A 84 6.93 -4.20 24.28
C ALA A 84 7.03 -3.74 22.80
N LEU A 85 6.17 -4.25 21.89
CA LEU A 85 6.14 -3.75 20.54
C LEU A 85 5.50 -2.36 20.46
N ARG A 86 4.45 -2.11 21.25
CA ARG A 86 3.81 -0.79 21.28
C ARG A 86 4.75 0.28 21.83
N GLU A 87 5.54 -0.04 22.85
CA GLU A 87 6.60 0.82 23.38
C GLU A 87 7.67 1.10 22.31
N ALA A 88 8.19 0.06 21.65
CA ALA A 88 9.20 0.22 20.60
C ALA A 88 8.68 1.02 19.39
N VAL A 89 7.42 0.84 18.99
CA VAL A 89 6.77 1.64 17.94
C VAL A 89 6.59 3.09 18.39
N ALA A 90 6.18 3.33 19.62
CA ALA A 90 6.02 4.69 20.16
C ALA A 90 7.35 5.46 20.16
N ASP A 91 8.45 4.80 20.56
CA ASP A 91 9.79 5.37 20.50
C ASP A 91 10.21 5.68 19.06
N TYR A 92 9.99 4.74 18.13
CA TYR A 92 10.29 4.91 16.71
C TYR A 92 9.50 6.08 16.10
N GLU A 93 8.19 6.17 16.33
CA GLU A 93 7.35 7.25 15.82
C GLU A 93 7.63 8.59 16.51
N THR A 94 8.04 8.58 17.79
CA THR A 94 8.52 9.78 18.49
C THR A 94 9.77 10.35 17.80
N GLN A 95 10.72 9.49 17.42
CA GLN A 95 11.93 9.91 16.71
C GLN A 95 11.60 10.41 15.30
N ALA A 96 10.71 9.72 14.57
CA ALA A 96 10.36 10.05 13.20
C ALA A 96 9.54 11.35 13.09
N SER A 97 8.64 11.60 14.03
CA SER A 97 7.78 12.79 14.04
C SER A 97 8.36 13.98 14.79
N GLY A 98 9.34 13.75 15.68
CA GLY A 98 9.82 14.74 16.63
C GLY A 98 8.82 15.07 17.75
N ARG A 99 7.75 14.29 17.90
CA ARG A 99 6.68 14.50 18.89
C ARG A 99 6.48 13.24 19.72
N HIS A 100 6.25 13.42 21.02
CA HIS A 100 6.02 12.29 21.91
C HIS A 100 4.76 11.50 21.49
N VAL A 101 4.94 10.19 21.29
CA VAL A 101 3.87 9.23 21.01
C VAL A 101 3.68 8.36 22.26
N ASP A 102 2.46 8.37 22.81
CA ASP A 102 2.11 7.50 23.94
C ASP A 102 1.94 6.05 23.43
N PRO A 103 2.61 5.04 24.02
CA PRO A 103 2.35 3.64 23.69
C PRO A 103 0.88 3.22 23.81
N ALA A 104 0.06 3.93 24.61
CA ALA A 104 -1.37 3.71 24.70
C ALA A 104 -2.13 4.05 23.40
N SER A 105 -1.58 4.94 22.57
CA SER A 105 -2.15 5.31 21.27
C SER A 105 -1.76 4.34 20.14
N VAL A 106 -0.87 3.39 20.38
CA VAL A 106 -0.41 2.43 19.37
C VAL A 106 -1.31 1.21 19.34
N VAL A 107 -1.87 0.90 18.17
CA VAL A 107 -2.68 -0.30 17.89
C VAL A 107 -1.97 -1.17 16.86
N VAL A 108 -1.57 -2.39 17.25
CA VAL A 108 -0.92 -3.37 16.37
C VAL A 108 -1.96 -4.27 15.73
N SER A 109 -1.83 -4.60 14.44
CA SER A 109 -2.75 -5.46 13.72
C SER A 109 -2.05 -6.34 12.68
N ALA A 110 -2.82 -7.21 12.03
CA ALA A 110 -2.37 -8.10 10.96
C ALA A 110 -2.08 -7.32 9.65
N GLY A 111 -1.09 -6.41 9.72
CA GLY A 111 -0.74 -5.45 8.68
C GLY A 111 -1.58 -4.17 8.75
N SER A 112 -1.08 -3.08 8.13
CA SER A 112 -1.81 -1.81 8.01
C SER A 112 -3.14 -1.96 7.26
N SER A 113 -3.23 -2.91 6.34
CA SER A 113 -4.44 -3.23 5.58
C SER A 113 -5.65 -3.55 6.47
N THR A 114 -5.45 -4.30 7.55
CA THR A 114 -6.52 -4.61 8.52
C THR A 114 -6.95 -3.36 9.28
N LEU A 115 -6.00 -2.50 9.64
CA LEU A 115 -6.29 -1.23 10.33
C LEU A 115 -7.07 -0.28 9.44
N ILE A 116 -6.68 -0.12 8.18
CA ILE A 116 -7.40 0.73 7.22
C ILE A 116 -8.84 0.24 7.04
N ARG A 117 -9.06 -1.06 6.86
CA ARG A 117 -10.41 -1.63 6.79
C ARG A 117 -11.21 -1.34 8.07
N ASN A 118 -10.62 -1.57 9.24
CA ASN A 118 -11.28 -1.32 10.52
C ASN A 118 -11.60 0.17 10.72
N LEU A 119 -10.72 1.07 10.27
CA LEU A 119 -10.97 2.52 10.27
C LEU A 119 -12.12 2.90 9.34
N CYS A 120 -12.20 2.34 8.13
CA CYS A 120 -13.37 2.53 7.26
C CYS A 120 -14.66 2.07 7.94
N CYS A 121 -14.65 0.88 8.57
CA CYS A 121 -15.82 0.37 9.30
C CYS A 121 -16.18 1.24 10.53
N LEU A 122 -15.21 1.86 11.19
CA LEU A 122 -15.44 2.69 12.38
C LEU A 122 -15.92 4.08 12.01
N LEU A 123 -15.36 4.69 10.97
CA LEU A 123 -15.53 6.12 10.68
C LEU A 123 -16.57 6.40 9.59
N ALA A 124 -16.71 5.50 8.61
CA ALA A 124 -17.49 5.76 7.39
C ALA A 124 -18.60 4.73 7.09
N HIS A 125 -18.99 3.90 8.09
CA HIS A 125 -20.14 3.01 7.94
C HIS A 125 -21.43 3.79 7.64
N ASP A 126 -22.46 3.07 7.20
CA ASP A 126 -23.80 3.60 6.91
C ASP A 126 -23.83 4.78 5.91
N GLY A 127 -23.02 4.69 4.86
CA GLY A 127 -23.00 5.65 3.76
C GLY A 127 -22.20 6.93 4.03
N GLY A 128 -21.37 6.93 5.07
CA GLY A 128 -20.32 7.94 5.21
C GLY A 128 -19.35 7.86 4.02
N GLU A 129 -18.65 8.95 3.74
CA GLU A 129 -17.76 9.04 2.57
C GLU A 129 -16.29 8.92 2.95
N VAL A 130 -15.55 8.13 2.19
CA VAL A 130 -14.08 8.02 2.22
C VAL A 130 -13.51 8.70 0.99
N LEU A 131 -12.64 9.68 1.18
CA LEU A 131 -11.96 10.39 0.12
C LEU A 131 -10.59 9.76 -0.12
N LEU A 132 -10.35 9.29 -1.35
CA LEU A 132 -9.15 8.58 -1.79
C LEU A 132 -8.32 9.41 -2.78
N PRO A 133 -6.97 9.28 -2.79
CA PRO A 133 -6.18 9.81 -3.89
C PRO A 133 -6.50 9.07 -5.20
N ARG A 134 -6.42 9.72 -6.33
CA ARG A 134 -6.46 9.07 -7.64
C ARG A 134 -5.18 9.42 -8.42
N PRO A 135 -4.33 8.43 -8.73
CA PRO A 135 -4.49 6.99 -8.51
C PRO A 135 -4.43 6.56 -7.06
N TYR A 136 -4.98 5.38 -6.75
CA TYR A 136 -5.12 4.84 -5.39
C TYR A 136 -4.56 3.41 -5.29
N TYR A 137 -4.19 3.01 -4.08
CA TYR A 137 -3.97 1.59 -3.79
C TYR A 137 -5.34 0.89 -3.66
N PRO A 138 -5.63 -0.15 -4.47
CA PRO A 138 -6.97 -0.76 -4.54
C PRO A 138 -7.55 -1.21 -3.21
N LEU A 139 -6.71 -1.60 -2.26
CA LEU A 139 -7.16 -1.99 -0.92
C LEU A 139 -8.06 -0.92 -0.26
N TYR A 140 -7.79 0.36 -0.51
CA TYR A 140 -8.58 1.45 0.08
C TYR A 140 -10.01 1.43 -0.42
N LEU A 141 -10.18 1.27 -1.74
CA LEU A 141 -11.50 1.16 -2.38
C LEU A 141 -12.28 -0.05 -1.85
N TYR A 142 -11.64 -1.23 -1.79
CA TYR A 142 -12.27 -2.43 -1.26
C TYR A 142 -12.58 -2.31 0.24
N SER A 143 -11.72 -1.68 1.02
CA SER A 143 -11.95 -1.45 2.46
C SER A 143 -13.15 -0.55 2.71
N ALA A 144 -13.28 0.53 1.95
CA ALA A 144 -14.43 1.42 2.01
C ALA A 144 -15.72 0.71 1.59
N ALA A 145 -15.70 -0.03 0.48
CA ALA A 145 -16.85 -0.78 -0.01
C ALA A 145 -17.33 -1.85 1.00
N LEU A 146 -16.40 -2.58 1.62
CA LEU A 146 -16.71 -3.57 2.67
C LEU A 146 -17.33 -2.93 3.92
N ALA A 147 -17.01 -1.68 4.20
CA ALA A 147 -17.61 -0.89 5.28
C ALA A 147 -19.00 -0.32 4.92
N GLY A 148 -19.44 -0.45 3.68
CA GLY A 148 -20.65 0.19 3.18
C GLY A 148 -20.52 1.71 2.99
N ALA A 149 -19.27 2.21 2.91
CA ALA A 149 -18.96 3.60 2.70
C ALA A 149 -19.09 3.99 1.22
N ARG A 150 -19.43 5.24 0.96
CA ARG A 150 -19.26 5.84 -0.37
C ARG A 150 -17.81 6.25 -0.57
N VAL A 151 -17.35 6.23 -1.82
CA VAL A 151 -15.99 6.62 -2.19
C VAL A 151 -16.06 7.83 -3.11
N ASN A 152 -15.23 8.82 -2.83
CA ASN A 152 -14.98 9.95 -3.71
C ASN A 152 -13.45 10.13 -3.86
N PHE A 153 -13.00 10.90 -4.82
CA PHE A 153 -11.58 10.98 -5.18
C PHE A 153 -11.10 12.43 -5.24
N TYR A 154 -9.82 12.61 -4.89
CA TYR A 154 -9.03 13.77 -5.23
C TYR A 154 -7.85 13.35 -6.12
N ASP A 155 -7.38 14.24 -6.97
CA ASP A 155 -6.38 13.90 -7.99
C ASP A 155 -4.95 14.18 -7.52
N ILE A 156 -4.04 13.33 -8.01
CA ILE A 156 -2.59 13.54 -7.95
C ILE A 156 -2.11 13.92 -9.35
N ASP A 157 -1.40 15.01 -9.48
CA ASP A 157 -0.77 15.42 -10.72
C ASP A 157 0.35 14.43 -11.09
N LEU A 158 0.24 13.80 -12.26
CA LEU A 158 1.15 12.74 -12.68
C LEU A 158 2.54 13.25 -13.09
N VAL A 159 2.70 14.55 -13.28
CA VAL A 159 3.97 15.15 -13.67
C VAL A 159 4.77 15.57 -12.43
N THR A 160 4.10 16.17 -11.48
CA THR A 160 4.71 16.71 -10.26
C THR A 160 4.65 15.76 -9.07
N GLY A 161 3.74 14.77 -9.08
CA GLY A 161 3.45 13.91 -7.93
C GLY A 161 2.69 14.61 -6.79
N CYS A 162 2.34 15.88 -6.96
CA CYS A 162 1.66 16.68 -5.95
C CYS A 162 0.15 16.42 -5.93
N ILE A 163 -0.47 16.68 -4.77
CA ILE A 163 -1.93 16.72 -4.65
C ILE A 163 -2.48 17.90 -5.46
N ASP A 164 -3.50 17.67 -6.28
CA ASP A 164 -4.33 18.75 -6.78
C ASP A 164 -5.25 19.24 -5.65
N PHE A 165 -4.84 20.32 -5.00
CA PHE A 165 -5.60 20.89 -3.88
C PHE A 165 -6.93 21.52 -4.29
N ALA A 166 -7.13 21.83 -5.59
CA ALA A 166 -8.44 22.27 -6.08
C ALA A 166 -9.41 21.08 -6.08
N SER A 167 -8.99 19.94 -6.65
CA SER A 167 -9.79 18.71 -6.65
C SER A 167 -10.07 18.21 -5.23
N LEU A 168 -9.08 18.29 -4.31
CA LEU A 168 -9.26 17.91 -2.90
C LEU A 168 -10.35 18.76 -2.23
N ARG A 169 -10.31 20.08 -2.42
CA ARG A 169 -11.34 20.97 -1.81
C ARG A 169 -12.72 20.78 -2.41
N GLU A 170 -12.80 20.51 -3.72
CA GLU A 170 -14.06 20.25 -4.42
C GLU A 170 -14.69 18.92 -3.96
N ALA A 171 -13.85 17.88 -3.76
CA ALA A 171 -14.31 16.57 -3.34
C ALA A 171 -14.79 16.54 -1.87
N LEU A 172 -14.24 17.40 -0.99
CA LEU A 172 -14.62 17.48 0.42
C LEU A 172 -16.04 18.03 0.59
N ASN A 173 -16.91 17.27 1.28
CA ASN A 173 -18.30 17.65 1.54
C ASN A 173 -18.75 17.27 2.95
N GLY A 174 -20.03 17.53 3.30
CA GLY A 174 -20.57 17.28 4.63
C GLY A 174 -20.66 15.81 5.05
N ASP A 175 -20.57 14.88 4.09
CA ASP A 175 -20.60 13.44 4.32
C ASP A 175 -19.21 12.82 4.41
N THR A 176 -18.15 13.56 4.05
CA THR A 176 -16.77 13.09 4.16
C THR A 176 -16.43 12.82 5.62
N ARG A 177 -16.03 11.57 5.93
CA ARG A 177 -15.66 11.12 7.27
C ARG A 177 -14.17 10.81 7.39
N MET A 178 -13.54 10.44 6.28
CA MET A 178 -12.17 9.97 6.26
C MET A 178 -11.50 10.44 4.96
N VAL A 179 -10.28 10.96 5.08
CA VAL A 179 -9.40 11.27 3.94
C VAL A 179 -8.16 10.39 4.06
N ILE A 180 -7.88 9.58 3.04
CA ILE A 180 -6.68 8.74 3.01
C ILE A 180 -5.57 9.45 2.23
N LEU A 181 -4.39 9.52 2.83
CA LEU A 181 -3.13 9.88 2.20
C LEU A 181 -2.26 8.64 2.10
N ASN A 182 -1.41 8.55 1.07
CA ASN A 182 -0.39 7.52 0.95
C ASN A 182 0.91 8.16 0.42
N SER A 183 1.92 8.24 1.28
CA SER A 183 3.18 8.91 0.95
C SER A 183 4.39 8.25 1.64
N PRO A 184 5.38 7.79 0.85
CA PRO A 184 5.37 7.65 -0.62
C PRO A 184 4.24 6.76 -1.12
N GLY A 185 3.69 7.09 -2.29
CA GLY A 185 2.44 6.51 -2.78
C GLY A 185 2.58 5.18 -3.55
N ASN A 186 1.51 4.41 -3.59
CA ASN A 186 1.30 3.29 -4.49
C ASN A 186 0.10 3.62 -5.39
N PRO A 187 0.23 3.72 -6.72
CA PRO A 187 1.31 3.15 -7.55
C PRO A 187 2.45 4.12 -7.95
N LEU A 188 2.34 5.43 -7.70
CA LEU A 188 3.22 6.43 -8.33
C LEU A 188 4.61 6.55 -7.67
N GLY A 189 4.73 6.19 -6.39
CA GLY A 189 5.93 6.46 -5.62
C GLY A 189 6.15 7.95 -5.32
N ASN A 190 5.15 8.78 -5.49
CA ASN A 190 5.19 10.21 -5.19
C ASN A 190 5.31 10.46 -3.68
N ARG A 191 6.01 11.53 -3.31
CA ARG A 191 6.27 11.91 -1.93
C ARG A 191 5.62 13.26 -1.63
N LEU A 192 4.87 13.33 -0.54
CA LEU A 192 4.33 14.58 -0.03
C LEU A 192 5.39 15.30 0.81
N THR A 193 5.41 16.63 0.73
CA THR A 193 6.25 17.48 1.56
C THR A 193 5.51 17.88 2.84
N MET A 194 6.23 18.42 3.82
CA MET A 194 5.59 18.98 5.02
C MET A 194 4.64 20.16 4.69
N ALA A 195 4.89 20.88 3.58
CA ALA A 195 3.99 21.94 3.11
C ALA A 195 2.68 21.34 2.58
N ASP A 196 2.76 20.24 1.83
CA ASP A 196 1.57 19.52 1.34
C ASP A 196 0.73 18.98 2.49
N LEU A 197 1.37 18.38 3.51
CA LEU A 197 0.67 17.85 4.69
C LEU A 197 -0.09 18.95 5.46
N ARG A 198 0.50 20.13 5.60
CA ARG A 198 -0.18 21.30 6.20
C ARG A 198 -1.36 21.76 5.35
N GLN A 199 -1.20 21.83 4.03
CA GLN A 199 -2.29 22.23 3.12
C GLN A 199 -3.45 21.21 3.13
N VAL A 200 -3.15 19.91 3.30
CA VAL A 200 -4.20 18.88 3.48
C VAL A 200 -4.96 19.14 4.77
N ASP A 201 -4.28 19.33 5.90
CA ASP A 201 -4.92 19.60 7.19
C ASP A 201 -5.76 20.88 7.14
N GLU A 202 -5.25 21.94 6.51
CA GLU A 202 -6.00 23.19 6.26
C GLU A 202 -7.23 22.98 5.37
N ALA A 203 -7.11 22.13 4.34
CA ALA A 203 -8.24 21.85 3.45
C ALA A 203 -9.30 21.00 4.14
N VAL A 204 -8.92 20.02 4.95
CA VAL A 204 -9.84 19.15 5.71
C VAL A 204 -10.49 19.94 6.86
N ASP A 205 -9.74 20.79 7.56
CA ASP A 205 -10.22 21.75 8.57
C ASP A 205 -11.15 21.13 9.63
N GLY A 206 -10.75 20.00 10.19
CA GLY A 206 -11.50 19.29 11.24
C GLY A 206 -12.77 18.54 10.79
N ARG A 207 -13.11 18.56 9.50
CA ARG A 207 -14.35 17.95 8.98
C ARG A 207 -14.31 16.44 8.88
N ALA A 208 -13.10 15.86 8.79
CA ALA A 208 -12.88 14.43 8.64
C ALA A 208 -11.61 13.99 9.38
N VAL A 209 -11.48 12.67 9.62
CA VAL A 209 -10.23 12.07 10.09
C VAL A 209 -9.27 11.91 8.91
N ILE A 210 -8.02 12.37 9.07
CA ILE A 210 -6.96 12.14 8.10
C ILE A 210 -6.24 10.85 8.47
N VAL A 211 -6.25 9.88 7.56
CA VAL A 211 -5.50 8.61 7.69
C VAL A 211 -4.31 8.66 6.75
N SER A 212 -3.11 8.81 7.32
CA SER A 212 -1.85 8.83 6.60
C SER A 212 -1.25 7.43 6.57
N ASP A 213 -1.30 6.77 5.40
CA ASP A 213 -0.64 5.47 5.19
C ASP A 213 0.82 5.72 4.78
N GLU A 214 1.72 5.52 5.77
CA GLU A 214 3.14 5.81 5.67
C GLU A 214 4.00 4.55 5.55
N ILE A 215 3.43 3.46 5.05
CA ILE A 215 4.10 2.16 4.92
C ILE A 215 5.43 2.23 4.15
N TYR A 216 5.59 3.21 3.25
CA TYR A 216 6.80 3.40 2.44
C TYR A 216 7.68 4.56 2.94
N ARG A 217 7.43 5.14 4.12
CA ARG A 217 8.20 6.30 4.63
C ARG A 217 9.71 6.07 4.60
N ASN A 218 10.18 4.89 5.03
CA ASN A 218 11.59 4.50 5.00
C ASN A 218 12.11 4.14 3.59
N MET A 219 11.24 4.16 2.59
CA MET A 219 11.56 3.87 1.20
C MET A 219 11.52 5.14 0.33
N SER A 220 11.71 6.29 0.92
CA SER A 220 11.87 7.57 0.21
C SER A 220 13.30 7.69 -0.30
N PHE A 221 13.49 7.95 -1.61
CA PHE A 221 14.79 7.77 -2.26
C PHE A 221 15.72 8.97 -2.11
N ASP A 222 15.26 10.14 -2.47
CA ASP A 222 16.12 11.32 -2.55
C ASP A 222 16.08 12.14 -1.25
N ASP A 223 14.91 12.29 -0.62
CA ASP A 223 14.70 12.99 0.64
C ASP A 223 13.86 12.17 1.61
N VAL A 224 13.94 12.44 2.90
CA VAL A 224 13.10 11.78 3.92
C VAL A 224 11.63 12.22 3.74
N ALA A 225 10.73 11.25 3.63
CA ALA A 225 9.30 11.53 3.64
C ALA A 225 8.85 11.96 5.06
N PRO A 226 8.22 13.13 5.22
CA PRO A 226 7.72 13.56 6.52
C PRO A 226 6.52 12.71 6.95
N SER A 227 6.34 12.57 8.26
CA SER A 227 5.13 11.99 8.85
C SER A 227 4.05 13.06 9.05
N MET A 228 2.79 12.70 8.79
CA MET A 228 1.64 13.53 9.16
C MET A 228 1.57 13.72 10.69
N GLY A 229 2.09 12.75 11.47
CA GLY A 229 2.23 12.85 12.92
C GLY A 229 3.16 13.96 13.41
N ALA A 230 3.98 14.55 12.53
CA ALA A 230 4.87 15.66 12.86
C ALA A 230 4.18 17.05 12.85
N LEU A 231 2.92 17.15 12.42
CA LEU A 231 2.19 18.42 12.44
C LEU A 231 1.98 18.92 13.87
N ASN A 232 2.29 20.20 14.08
CA ASN A 232 1.99 20.90 15.33
C ASN A 232 0.54 21.40 15.27
N ASP A 233 -0.22 21.11 16.33
CA ASP A 233 -1.61 21.57 16.49
C ASP A 233 -2.47 21.37 15.21
N PRO A 234 -2.60 20.11 14.72
CA PRO A 234 -3.40 19.84 13.55
C PRO A 234 -4.87 20.17 13.81
N ARG A 235 -5.56 20.69 12.77
CA ARG A 235 -6.99 21.01 12.84
C ARG A 235 -7.84 19.76 12.84
N SER A 236 -7.36 18.70 12.20
CA SER A 236 -8.06 17.42 11.99
C SER A 236 -7.49 16.33 12.87
N PRO A 237 -8.31 15.36 13.34
CA PRO A 237 -7.77 14.14 13.93
C PRO A 237 -6.92 13.38 12.92
N ILE A 238 -5.71 12.98 13.33
CA ILE A 238 -4.74 12.27 12.48
C ILE A 238 -4.57 10.84 12.98
N VAL A 239 -4.64 9.88 12.06
CA VAL A 239 -4.22 8.50 12.24
C VAL A 239 -3.04 8.24 11.31
N VAL A 240 -1.90 7.84 11.87
CA VAL A 240 -0.75 7.39 11.09
C VAL A 240 -0.77 5.86 11.04
N THR A 241 -0.78 5.26 9.87
CA THR A 241 -0.63 3.80 9.69
C THR A 241 0.73 3.48 9.09
N ASN A 242 1.34 2.39 9.56
CA ASN A 242 2.61 1.91 9.04
C ASN A 242 2.71 0.37 9.18
N SER A 243 3.74 -0.23 8.60
CA SER A 243 3.90 -1.68 8.58
C SER A 243 5.37 -2.10 8.50
N PHE A 244 5.67 -3.28 9.02
CA PHE A 244 6.97 -3.93 8.91
C PHE A 244 7.15 -4.66 7.55
N SER A 245 6.13 -4.63 6.70
CA SER A 245 6.11 -5.37 5.43
C SER A 245 7.10 -4.82 4.41
N ALA A 246 7.21 -3.49 4.30
CA ALA A 246 7.98 -2.84 3.26
C ALA A 246 9.49 -2.81 3.58
N GLY A 247 10.00 -1.76 4.21
CA GLY A 247 11.42 -1.56 4.43
C GLY A 247 12.12 -2.65 5.25
N LEU A 248 11.37 -3.40 6.09
CA LEU A 248 11.92 -4.43 6.97
C LEU A 248 11.63 -5.88 6.50
N ARG A 249 11.12 -6.04 5.28
CA ARG A 249 10.92 -7.32 4.57
C ARG A 249 10.01 -8.34 5.27
N MET A 250 9.20 -7.91 6.25
CA MET A 250 8.30 -8.80 6.99
C MET A 250 6.94 -8.97 6.29
N PHE A 251 6.88 -8.90 4.96
CA PHE A 251 5.64 -8.89 4.17
C PHE A 251 4.68 -10.03 4.55
N ALA A 252 5.16 -11.27 4.53
CA ALA A 252 4.36 -12.45 4.85
C ALA A 252 4.07 -12.63 6.35
N ARG A 253 4.70 -11.85 7.24
CA ARG A 253 4.54 -11.94 8.70
C ARG A 253 3.33 -11.17 9.21
N ARG A 254 2.75 -10.30 8.38
CA ARG A 254 1.52 -9.58 8.64
C ARG A 254 1.52 -8.80 9.95
N VAL A 255 2.51 -7.94 10.16
CA VAL A 255 2.58 -7.00 11.30
C VAL A 255 2.52 -5.56 10.78
N GLY A 256 1.57 -4.80 11.27
CA GLY A 256 1.42 -3.37 11.05
C GLY A 256 0.87 -2.71 12.29
N TYR A 257 0.88 -1.39 12.31
CA TYR A 257 0.39 -0.61 13.42
C TYR A 257 -0.27 0.68 12.96
N ALA A 258 -1.07 1.26 13.84
CA ALA A 258 -1.52 2.64 13.75
C ALA A 258 -1.20 3.41 15.02
N VAL A 259 -0.84 4.67 14.88
CA VAL A 259 -0.87 5.67 15.96
C VAL A 259 -2.19 6.41 15.80
N VAL A 260 -3.05 6.32 16.79
CA VAL A 260 -4.42 6.85 16.73
C VAL A 260 -4.67 7.87 17.83
N PRO A 261 -5.53 8.89 17.61
CA PRO A 261 -6.02 9.77 18.67
C PRO A 261 -6.61 8.96 19.83
N GLY A 262 -6.37 9.41 21.08
CA GLY A 262 -6.81 8.70 22.29
C GLY A 262 -8.29 8.37 22.31
N GLU A 263 -9.13 9.22 21.75
CA GLU A 263 -10.59 9.04 21.68
C GLU A 263 -10.99 7.88 20.74
N LEU A 264 -10.20 7.58 19.72
CA LEU A 264 -10.48 6.48 18.77
C LEU A 264 -9.92 5.13 19.25
N THR A 265 -8.92 5.12 20.13
CA THR A 265 -8.23 3.89 20.56
C THR A 265 -9.19 2.86 21.17
N PRO A 266 -10.13 3.21 22.08
CA PRO A 266 -11.05 2.22 22.66
C PRO A 266 -11.98 1.59 21.62
N ALA A 267 -12.52 2.41 20.72
CA ALA A 267 -13.44 1.94 19.68
C ALA A 267 -12.74 1.04 18.66
N LEU A 268 -11.55 1.43 18.20
CA LEU A 268 -10.75 0.61 17.27
C LEU A 268 -10.31 -0.70 17.92
N THR A 269 -9.93 -0.67 19.21
CA THR A 269 -9.57 -1.87 19.99
C THR A 269 -10.74 -2.84 20.10
N THR A 270 -11.93 -2.32 20.41
CA THR A 270 -13.16 -3.14 20.51
C THR A 270 -13.50 -3.75 19.14
N LEU A 271 -13.46 -2.96 18.07
CA LEU A 271 -13.70 -3.47 16.72
C LEU A 271 -12.69 -4.57 16.36
N GLN A 272 -11.40 -4.36 16.65
CA GLN A 272 -10.36 -5.36 16.39
C GLN A 272 -10.57 -6.63 17.20
N ALA A 273 -10.99 -6.53 18.45
CA ALA A 273 -11.32 -7.70 19.28
C ALA A 273 -12.45 -8.57 18.69
N HIS A 274 -13.41 -7.94 18.00
CA HIS A 274 -14.54 -8.66 17.39
C HIS A 274 -14.32 -9.07 15.92
N THR A 275 -13.33 -8.48 15.23
CA THR A 275 -13.03 -8.84 13.83
C THR A 275 -11.83 -9.75 13.67
N LEU A 276 -10.87 -9.69 14.58
CA LEU A 276 -9.61 -10.43 14.52
C LEU A 276 -9.30 -11.20 15.82
N LEU A 277 -9.96 -10.87 16.91
CA LEU A 277 -9.70 -11.27 18.30
C LEU A 277 -8.36 -10.69 18.79
N THR A 278 -7.23 -11.13 18.22
CA THR A 278 -5.88 -10.62 18.50
C THR A 278 -4.97 -10.89 17.31
N THR A 279 -3.87 -10.15 17.23
CA THR A 279 -2.81 -10.39 16.26
C THR A 279 -1.84 -11.42 16.82
N ASP A 280 -1.36 -12.37 16.00
CA ASP A 280 -0.35 -13.35 16.41
C ASP A 280 0.83 -12.66 17.11
N PRO A 281 1.16 -13.05 18.36
CA PRO A 281 2.24 -12.42 19.10
C PRO A 281 3.64 -12.77 18.55
N VAL A 282 3.82 -13.93 17.94
CA VAL A 282 5.14 -14.39 17.48
C VAL A 282 5.79 -13.44 16.48
N PRO A 283 5.12 -13.04 15.37
CA PRO A 283 5.69 -12.03 14.48
C PRO A 283 5.92 -10.67 15.11
N GLN A 284 5.18 -10.32 16.18
CA GLN A 284 5.35 -9.07 16.87
C GLN A 284 6.70 -8.99 17.61
N TYR A 285 7.23 -10.10 18.13
CA TYR A 285 8.59 -10.15 18.68
C TYR A 285 9.65 -10.01 17.59
N GLY A 286 9.42 -10.54 16.40
CA GLY A 286 10.25 -10.26 15.24
C GLY A 286 10.22 -8.78 14.83
N ALA A 287 9.06 -8.12 14.92
CA ALA A 287 8.91 -6.70 14.65
C ALA A 287 9.68 -5.80 15.64
N ILE A 288 9.73 -6.18 16.91
CA ILE A 288 10.58 -5.49 17.91
C ILE A 288 12.06 -5.55 17.48
N GLU A 289 12.53 -6.73 17.05
CA GLU A 289 13.90 -6.88 16.58
C GLU A 289 14.14 -6.11 15.28
N ALA A 290 13.16 -6.09 14.37
CA ALA A 290 13.26 -5.35 13.12
C ALA A 290 13.49 -3.85 13.29
N LEU A 291 12.95 -3.23 14.36
CA LEU A 291 13.20 -1.82 14.69
C LEU A 291 14.63 -1.55 15.15
N ARG A 292 15.43 -2.57 15.45
CA ARG A 292 16.85 -2.46 15.79
C ARG A 292 17.76 -2.56 14.57
N HIS A 293 17.21 -2.94 13.42
CA HIS A 293 17.92 -3.16 12.17
C HIS A 293 17.39 -2.22 11.06
N LEU A 294 17.27 -0.93 11.37
CA LEU A 294 16.79 0.08 10.39
C LEU A 294 17.79 0.31 9.25
N GLU A 295 19.07 -0.03 9.43
CA GLU A 295 20.09 -0.07 8.38
C GLU A 295 19.74 -0.99 7.22
N GLU A 296 18.95 -2.06 7.48
CA GLU A 296 18.44 -2.94 6.44
C GLU A 296 17.44 -2.22 5.51
N ALA A 297 16.61 -1.35 6.06
CA ALA A 297 15.69 -0.54 5.27
C ALA A 297 16.48 0.45 4.40
N GLU A 298 17.57 1.02 4.92
CA GLU A 298 18.43 1.93 4.18
C GLU A 298 19.13 1.22 3.01
N ALA A 299 19.67 0.01 3.23
CA ALA A 299 20.31 -0.78 2.16
C ALA A 299 19.33 -1.08 1.01
N ILE A 300 18.08 -1.44 1.33
CA ILE A 300 17.04 -1.68 0.32
C ILE A 300 16.64 -0.38 -0.38
N ARG A 301 16.50 0.71 0.35
CA ARG A 301 16.20 2.03 -0.21
C ARG A 301 17.23 2.42 -1.28
N MET A 302 18.52 2.26 -0.99
CA MET A 302 19.59 2.53 -1.94
C MET A 302 19.54 1.61 -3.17
N LEU A 303 19.29 0.31 -2.97
CA LEU A 303 19.15 -0.64 -4.07
C LEU A 303 17.99 -0.23 -4.98
N TYR A 304 16.84 0.11 -4.42
CA TYR A 304 15.65 0.46 -5.23
C TYR A 304 15.78 1.84 -5.88
N ALA A 305 16.48 2.78 -5.27
CA ALA A 305 16.84 4.04 -5.92
C ALA A 305 17.68 3.81 -7.18
N GLY A 306 18.68 2.93 -7.12
CA GLY A 306 19.49 2.55 -8.28
C GLY A 306 18.64 1.86 -9.37
N ARG A 307 17.75 0.95 -8.99
CA ARG A 307 16.83 0.28 -9.93
C ARG A 307 15.85 1.26 -10.58
N ARG A 308 15.33 2.22 -9.81
CA ARG A 308 14.53 3.32 -10.36
C ARG A 308 15.28 4.07 -11.45
N ASP A 309 16.49 4.51 -11.16
CA ASP A 309 17.28 5.32 -12.09
C ASP A 309 17.60 4.53 -13.37
N TYR A 310 17.94 3.23 -13.24
CA TYR A 310 18.12 2.33 -14.36
C TYR A 310 16.86 2.23 -15.22
N ALA A 311 15.71 1.91 -14.61
CA ALA A 311 14.46 1.72 -15.33
C ALA A 311 13.95 3.01 -15.99
N VAL A 312 14.05 4.15 -15.30
CA VAL A 312 13.65 5.45 -15.85
C VAL A 312 14.50 5.78 -17.07
N LYS A 313 15.82 5.52 -17.03
CA LYS A 313 16.69 5.72 -18.19
C LYS A 313 16.34 4.77 -19.33
N ARG A 314 16.32 3.46 -19.07
CA ARG A 314 16.16 2.42 -20.11
C ARG A 314 14.79 2.49 -20.80
N LEU A 315 13.73 2.63 -20.04
CA LEU A 315 12.37 2.72 -20.59
C LEU A 315 12.08 4.11 -21.19
N GLY A 316 12.73 5.16 -20.70
CA GLY A 316 12.62 6.50 -21.28
C GLY A 316 13.28 6.65 -22.67
N GLU A 317 14.16 5.71 -23.06
CA GLU A 317 14.73 5.63 -24.40
C GLU A 317 13.76 5.01 -25.42
N VAL A 318 12.69 4.35 -24.95
CA VAL A 318 11.70 3.66 -25.79
C VAL A 318 10.62 4.64 -26.23
N ALA A 319 10.44 4.79 -27.54
CA ALA A 319 9.45 5.70 -28.10
C ALA A 319 8.03 5.36 -27.62
N GLY A 320 7.30 6.34 -27.08
CA GLY A 320 5.92 6.18 -26.61
C GLY A 320 5.78 5.49 -25.23
N VAL A 321 6.87 5.19 -24.54
CA VAL A 321 6.88 4.76 -23.15
C VAL A 321 7.40 5.89 -22.29
N ARG A 322 6.64 6.30 -21.28
CA ARG A 322 7.02 7.40 -20.39
C ARG A 322 7.02 6.95 -18.93
N PRO A 323 8.20 6.65 -18.36
CA PRO A 323 8.29 6.37 -16.94
C PRO A 323 7.91 7.61 -16.10
N ILE A 324 7.10 7.40 -15.06
CA ILE A 324 6.80 8.39 -14.04
C ILE A 324 7.84 8.23 -12.95
N ARG A 325 8.71 9.24 -12.77
CA ARG A 325 9.83 9.14 -11.81
C ARG A 325 9.29 9.08 -10.38
N ALA A 326 9.47 7.93 -9.74
CA ALA A 326 9.12 7.74 -8.33
C ALA A 326 10.16 8.39 -7.40
N GLU A 327 9.69 9.01 -6.31
CA GLU A 327 10.52 9.55 -5.24
C GLU A 327 10.65 8.56 -4.06
N GLY A 328 9.94 7.44 -4.12
CA GLY A 328 9.97 6.40 -3.08
C GLY A 328 9.12 5.19 -3.44
N SER A 329 8.80 4.39 -2.43
CA SER A 329 8.04 3.14 -2.50
C SER A 329 8.77 1.97 -3.20
N PHE A 330 8.01 0.95 -3.59
CA PHE A 330 8.52 -0.23 -4.31
C PHE A 330 8.26 -0.20 -5.80
N TYR A 331 7.61 0.86 -6.31
CA TYR A 331 6.93 0.81 -7.59
C TYR A 331 7.42 1.88 -8.54
N LEU A 332 7.48 1.50 -9.81
CA LEU A 332 7.55 2.38 -10.95
C LEU A 332 6.25 2.26 -11.74
N THR A 333 5.64 3.38 -12.06
CA THR A 333 4.54 3.46 -13.02
C THR A 333 5.07 3.97 -14.35
N ILE A 334 4.69 3.32 -15.44
CA ILE A 334 5.01 3.76 -16.80
C ILE A 334 3.72 4.07 -17.54
N ASP A 335 3.69 5.22 -18.19
CA ASP A 335 2.61 5.60 -19.12
C ASP A 335 2.90 4.98 -20.49
N VAL A 336 1.96 4.19 -20.96
CA VAL A 336 2.02 3.45 -22.22
C VAL A 336 0.78 3.70 -23.09
N ALA A 337 0.00 4.74 -22.78
CA ALA A 337 -1.27 5.02 -23.45
C ALA A 337 -1.11 5.17 -24.97
N SER A 338 0.01 5.80 -25.41
CA SER A 338 0.31 5.96 -26.84
C SER A 338 0.76 4.67 -27.55
N ARG A 339 0.98 3.58 -26.81
CA ARG A 339 1.41 2.27 -27.29
C ARG A 339 0.28 1.25 -27.33
N LEU A 340 -0.90 1.62 -26.84
CA LEU A 340 -2.10 0.77 -26.94
C LEU A 340 -2.61 0.76 -28.37
N GLY A 341 -2.88 -0.44 -28.89
CA GLY A 341 -3.54 -0.63 -30.17
C GLY A 341 -5.04 -0.29 -30.11
N ASP A 342 -5.70 -0.26 -31.25
CA ASP A 342 -7.15 0.00 -31.35
C ASP A 342 -7.95 -1.03 -30.52
N GLY A 343 -8.65 -0.55 -29.49
CA GLY A 343 -9.46 -1.39 -28.60
C GLY A 343 -8.64 -2.18 -27.57
N GLU A 344 -7.32 -2.00 -27.49
CA GLU A 344 -6.48 -2.63 -26.50
C GLU A 344 -6.52 -1.86 -25.16
N SER A 345 -6.53 -2.60 -24.06
CA SER A 345 -6.42 -2.06 -22.70
C SER A 345 -5.03 -2.30 -22.13
N ASP A 346 -4.68 -1.57 -21.08
CA ASP A 346 -3.46 -1.82 -20.30
C ASP A 346 -3.42 -3.25 -19.72
N ARG A 347 -4.57 -3.86 -19.44
CA ARG A 347 -4.69 -5.26 -19.00
C ARG A 347 -4.27 -6.22 -20.12
N THR A 348 -4.83 -6.09 -21.32
CA THR A 348 -4.46 -6.94 -22.46
C THR A 348 -3.02 -6.71 -22.90
N LEU A 349 -2.50 -5.49 -22.74
CA LEU A 349 -1.08 -5.20 -22.94
C LEU A 349 -0.20 -5.91 -21.90
N ALA A 350 -0.56 -5.92 -20.63
CA ALA A 350 0.17 -6.63 -19.57
C ALA A 350 0.20 -8.15 -19.83
N GLU A 351 -0.91 -8.74 -20.28
CA GLU A 351 -1.00 -10.15 -20.69
C GLU A 351 -0.10 -10.44 -21.91
N SER A 352 -0.02 -9.51 -22.86
CA SER A 352 0.85 -9.63 -24.04
C SER A 352 2.33 -9.57 -23.66
N ILE A 353 2.72 -8.67 -22.74
CA ILE A 353 4.09 -8.59 -22.19
C ILE A 353 4.44 -9.89 -21.46
N LEU A 354 3.54 -10.41 -20.64
CA LEU A 354 3.77 -11.69 -19.94
C LEU A 354 3.99 -12.84 -20.92
N SER A 355 3.15 -12.92 -21.94
CA SER A 355 3.20 -14.00 -22.94
C SER A 355 4.45 -13.93 -23.83
N ALA A 356 4.89 -12.73 -24.24
CA ALA A 356 5.96 -12.55 -25.21
C ALA A 356 7.34 -12.34 -24.57
N ALA A 357 7.39 -11.56 -23.47
CA ALA A 357 8.64 -11.21 -22.78
C ALA A 357 8.88 -12.00 -21.49
N HIS A 358 7.93 -12.83 -21.07
CA HIS A 358 7.93 -13.57 -19.80
C HIS A 358 8.12 -12.65 -18.57
N VAL A 359 7.52 -11.45 -18.62
CA VAL A 359 7.55 -10.49 -17.52
C VAL A 359 6.12 -10.13 -17.11
N ALA A 360 5.75 -10.42 -15.87
CA ALA A 360 4.46 -10.07 -15.30
C ALA A 360 4.48 -8.63 -14.78
N THR A 361 3.56 -7.78 -15.25
CA THR A 361 3.35 -6.40 -14.81
C THR A 361 1.93 -6.22 -14.30
N VAL A 362 1.59 -5.10 -13.67
CA VAL A 362 0.22 -4.84 -13.18
C VAL A 362 -0.42 -3.73 -14.00
N PRO A 363 -1.65 -3.93 -14.53
CA PRO A 363 -2.41 -2.90 -15.23
C PRO A 363 -2.67 -1.68 -14.33
N GLY A 364 -2.47 -0.48 -14.87
CA GLY A 364 -2.72 0.75 -14.13
C GLY A 364 -4.20 1.03 -13.90
N SER A 365 -5.08 0.49 -14.74
CA SER A 365 -6.53 0.54 -14.55
C SER A 365 -6.98 0.02 -13.18
N ASP A 366 -6.25 -0.92 -12.58
CA ASP A 366 -6.52 -1.42 -11.23
C ASP A 366 -6.34 -0.34 -10.15
N PHE A 367 -5.54 0.68 -10.43
CA PHE A 367 -5.25 1.80 -9.54
C PHE A 367 -6.04 3.07 -9.92
N GLY A 368 -7.02 2.94 -10.83
CA GLY A 368 -7.75 4.08 -11.38
C GLY A 368 -6.91 4.92 -12.35
N LEU A 369 -5.88 4.34 -12.98
CA LEU A 369 -4.96 5.00 -13.91
C LEU A 369 -4.82 4.21 -15.22
N PRO A 370 -5.87 4.12 -16.05
CA PRO A 370 -5.83 3.37 -17.30
C PRO A 370 -4.76 3.92 -18.26
N GLY A 371 -4.23 3.05 -19.12
CA GLY A 371 -3.16 3.39 -20.06
C GLY A 371 -1.77 3.41 -19.43
N THR A 372 -1.63 2.85 -18.23
CA THR A 372 -0.34 2.72 -17.54
C THR A 372 -0.08 1.29 -17.09
N LEU A 373 1.18 0.98 -16.75
CA LEU A 373 1.57 -0.26 -16.10
C LEU A 373 2.36 0.05 -14.85
N ARG A 374 2.13 -0.72 -13.77
CA ARG A 374 2.93 -0.65 -12.55
C ARG A 374 3.90 -1.84 -12.49
N LEU A 375 5.17 -1.55 -12.19
CA LEU A 375 6.25 -2.50 -12.02
C LEU A 375 6.80 -2.38 -10.59
N THR A 376 7.32 -3.47 -10.00
CA THR A 376 7.99 -3.42 -8.69
C THR A 376 9.50 -3.48 -8.84
N TYR A 377 10.23 -2.78 -7.96
CA TYR A 377 11.69 -2.89 -7.83
C TYR A 377 12.14 -4.15 -7.09
N ALA A 378 11.21 -4.95 -6.56
CA ALA A 378 11.49 -6.00 -5.58
C ALA A 378 12.10 -7.29 -6.17
N ALA A 379 11.94 -7.53 -7.47
CA ALA A 379 12.43 -8.74 -8.14
C ALA A 379 13.97 -8.80 -8.21
N SER A 380 14.57 -9.98 -8.01
CA SER A 380 16.03 -10.17 -8.06
C SER A 380 16.59 -9.92 -9.47
N ARG A 381 15.86 -10.33 -10.53
CA ARG A 381 16.19 -10.14 -11.94
C ARG A 381 15.59 -8.86 -12.52
N PHE A 382 15.55 -7.78 -11.74
CA PHE A 382 14.85 -6.55 -12.11
C PHE A 382 15.38 -5.93 -13.40
N ASP A 383 16.71 -5.75 -13.52
CA ASP A 383 17.33 -5.10 -14.69
C ASP A 383 17.02 -5.87 -15.97
N GLU A 384 17.12 -7.20 -15.93
CA GLU A 384 16.75 -8.08 -17.04
C GLU A 384 15.26 -7.94 -17.40
N ALA A 385 14.38 -7.87 -16.42
CA ALA A 385 12.96 -7.67 -16.67
C ALA A 385 12.67 -6.33 -17.38
N ILE A 386 13.37 -5.27 -16.97
CA ILE A 386 13.25 -3.94 -17.60
C ILE A 386 13.75 -3.99 -19.04
N ASP A 387 14.88 -4.67 -19.32
CA ASP A 387 15.38 -4.83 -20.68
C ASP A 387 14.42 -5.62 -21.58
N ARG A 388 13.81 -6.69 -21.06
CA ARG A 388 12.80 -7.47 -21.79
C ARG A 388 11.53 -6.64 -22.09
N VAL A 389 11.05 -5.83 -21.13
CA VAL A 389 9.92 -4.93 -21.34
C VAL A 389 10.26 -3.87 -22.38
N ALA A 390 11.46 -3.30 -22.34
CA ALA A 390 11.92 -2.34 -23.32
C ALA A 390 11.97 -2.95 -24.73
N ALA A 391 12.60 -4.12 -24.89
CA ALA A 391 12.69 -4.85 -26.14
C ALA A 391 11.30 -5.18 -26.71
N PHE A 392 10.36 -5.61 -25.87
CA PHE A 392 8.98 -5.86 -26.29
C PHE A 392 8.34 -4.62 -26.95
N PHE A 393 8.54 -3.43 -26.37
CA PHE A 393 8.01 -2.20 -26.96
C PHE A 393 8.80 -1.73 -28.20
N GLU A 394 10.11 -2.00 -28.29
CA GLU A 394 10.93 -1.68 -29.46
C GLU A 394 10.56 -2.54 -30.68
N GLU A 395 10.21 -3.82 -30.47
CA GLU A 395 9.78 -4.75 -31.52
C GLU A 395 8.33 -4.54 -31.94
N ARG A 396 7.52 -3.92 -31.10
CA ARG A 396 6.12 -3.64 -31.36
C ARG A 396 5.97 -2.33 -32.11
N VAL A 397 5.93 -2.41 -33.44
CA VAL A 397 5.73 -1.25 -34.35
C VAL A 397 4.27 -0.84 -34.45
#